data_7536b5dad1d69ecd5bb6bbca5766b1cc
#
_entry.id   7536b5dad1d69ecd5bb6bbca5766b1cc
#
_cell.length_a   1.000
_cell.length_b   1.000
_cell.length_c   1.000
_cell.angle_alpha   90.00
_cell.angle_beta   90.00
_cell.angle_gamma   90.00
#
_symmetry.space_group_name_H-M   'P 1'
#
loop_
_entity.id
_entity.type
_entity.pdbx_description
1 polymer ?
#
loop_
_entity_poly.entity_id
_entity_poly.type
_entity_poly.pdbx_seq_one_letter_code
_entity_poly.pdbx_strand_id
1 'polypeptide(L)'
;MSCFDTELVINRLKLFWQYPVITEKTFYQQNKSKTNYIGIPWATIIDKKYNLNVIFNLLKVFVKNDMFYYTCCQHISFRKLLPLFKALNIVTVYTPHKIKGENCLQDVQIYPCPLYAVNYEDNTRNETFKDIDFLNIERPILYSFQGAYNPNWYLTNIRKRIFETKHPENCYVKHIGDWHFEKVVYSSKQNDKYELNETDGDNTRTQKYNKLLLDSRYTLCPSGSGPNSIRFWEALAV
;
A
#
# COMPACT_ATOMS: atom_id res chain seq x y z
N MET A 1 -13.43 -27.39 10.05
CA MET A 1 -13.83 -26.43 8.99
C MET A 1 -12.57 -25.96 8.30
N SER A 2 -12.42 -26.18 7.00
CA SER A 2 -11.24 -25.68 6.28
C SER A 2 -11.34 -24.16 6.18
N CYS A 3 -10.32 -23.44 6.67
CA CYS A 3 -10.13 -22.04 6.35
C CYS A 3 -10.07 -21.85 4.84
N PHE A 4 -10.37 -20.64 4.36
CA PHE A 4 -10.13 -20.26 2.98
C PHE A 4 -8.63 -20.47 2.64
N ASP A 5 -8.38 -21.29 1.61
CA ASP A 5 -7.02 -21.64 1.22
C ASP A 5 -6.45 -20.57 0.25
N THR A 6 -5.91 -19.51 0.85
CA THR A 6 -5.27 -18.41 0.10
C THR A 6 -4.11 -18.89 -0.75
N GLU A 7 -3.27 -19.80 -0.25
CA GLU A 7 -2.07 -20.26 -0.96
C GLU A 7 -2.43 -21.05 -2.21
N LEU A 8 -3.46 -21.89 -2.12
CA LEU A 8 -3.99 -22.60 -3.30
C LEU A 8 -4.46 -21.63 -4.38
N VAL A 9 -5.19 -20.57 -3.98
CA VAL A 9 -5.70 -19.55 -4.92
C VAL A 9 -4.56 -18.77 -5.55
N ILE A 10 -3.61 -18.30 -4.73
CA ILE A 10 -2.42 -17.59 -5.20
C ILE A 10 -1.64 -18.42 -6.20
N ASN A 11 -1.38 -19.68 -5.88
CA ASN A 11 -0.62 -20.59 -6.76
C ASN A 11 -1.36 -20.87 -8.07
N ARG A 12 -2.65 -21.15 -8.01
CA ARG A 12 -3.48 -21.49 -9.18
C ARG A 12 -3.61 -20.33 -10.16
N LEU A 13 -3.74 -19.10 -9.64
CA LEU A 13 -3.88 -17.89 -10.43
C LEU A 13 -2.56 -17.18 -10.69
N LYS A 14 -1.45 -17.68 -10.16
CA LYS A 14 -0.11 -17.04 -10.23
C LYS A 14 -0.17 -15.60 -9.70
N LEU A 15 -0.93 -15.35 -8.62
CA LEU A 15 -0.99 -14.07 -7.97
C LEU A 15 0.26 -13.84 -7.10
N PHE A 16 0.53 -12.59 -6.78
CA PHE A 16 1.61 -12.19 -5.86
C PHE A 16 1.16 -11.00 -5.03
N TRP A 17 1.71 -10.89 -3.81
CA TRP A 17 1.52 -9.71 -2.98
C TRP A 17 2.34 -8.56 -3.54
N GLN A 18 1.69 -7.42 -3.78
CA GLN A 18 2.40 -6.24 -4.27
C GLN A 18 3.36 -5.67 -3.22
N TYR A 19 4.41 -5.02 -3.71
CA TYR A 19 5.39 -4.29 -2.94
C TYR A 19 5.69 -2.96 -3.67
N PRO A 20 5.91 -1.82 -3.00
CA PRO A 20 6.10 -1.60 -1.56
C PRO A 20 4.81 -1.37 -0.77
N VAL A 21 3.64 -1.47 -1.36
CA VAL A 21 2.39 -1.39 -0.62
C VAL A 21 2.07 -2.76 -0.03
N ILE A 22 2.36 -2.95 1.25
CA ILE A 22 2.28 -4.25 1.94
C ILE A 22 0.98 -4.45 2.75
N THR A 23 0.03 -3.53 2.64
CA THR A 23 -1.20 -3.53 3.46
C THR A 23 -2.00 -4.83 3.33
N GLU A 24 -2.26 -5.32 2.12
CA GLU A 24 -2.98 -6.58 1.92
C GLU A 24 -2.22 -7.77 2.51
N LYS A 25 -0.90 -7.86 2.30
CA LYS A 25 -0.05 -8.93 2.82
C LYS A 25 -0.03 -8.92 4.35
N THR A 26 0.15 -7.76 4.96
CA THR A 26 0.19 -7.62 6.42
C THR A 26 -1.17 -7.93 7.03
N PHE A 27 -2.25 -7.42 6.44
CA PHE A 27 -3.61 -7.72 6.88
C PHE A 27 -3.92 -9.23 6.77
N TYR A 28 -3.48 -9.88 5.69
CA TYR A 28 -3.57 -11.33 5.53
C TYR A 28 -2.84 -12.07 6.65
N GLN A 29 -1.60 -11.72 6.94
CA GLN A 29 -0.81 -12.35 8.00
C GLN A 29 -1.50 -12.28 9.37
N GLN A 30 -2.15 -11.15 9.66
CA GLN A 30 -2.89 -10.93 10.91
C GLN A 30 -4.23 -11.67 10.98
N ASN A 31 -4.84 -11.99 9.85
CA ASN A 31 -6.21 -12.51 9.78
C ASN A 31 -6.34 -13.91 9.16
N LYS A 32 -5.27 -14.53 8.66
CA LYS A 32 -5.31 -15.81 7.94
C LYS A 32 -5.91 -16.98 8.72
N SER A 33 -5.94 -16.92 10.05
CA SER A 33 -6.57 -17.92 10.91
C SER A 33 -8.08 -17.74 11.07
N LYS A 34 -8.65 -16.64 10.60
CA LYS A 34 -10.08 -16.35 10.70
C LYS A 34 -10.84 -17.06 9.58
N THR A 35 -11.89 -17.80 9.94
CA THR A 35 -12.67 -18.60 8.98
C THR A 35 -13.51 -17.78 7.99
N ASN A 36 -13.79 -16.53 8.33
CA ASN A 36 -14.59 -15.61 7.53
C ASN A 36 -13.75 -14.48 6.86
N TYR A 37 -12.42 -14.66 6.80
CA TYR A 37 -11.53 -13.76 6.09
C TYR A 37 -11.15 -14.33 4.73
N ILE A 38 -11.36 -13.56 3.66
CA ILE A 38 -10.87 -13.87 2.31
C ILE A 38 -9.71 -12.96 2.00
N GLY A 39 -8.49 -13.50 2.14
CA GLY A 39 -7.24 -12.76 1.91
C GLY A 39 -6.55 -13.19 0.63
N ILE A 40 -6.64 -12.38 -0.42
CA ILE A 40 -5.88 -12.59 -1.67
C ILE A 40 -5.33 -11.25 -2.16
N PRO A 41 -4.33 -11.23 -3.07
CA PRO A 41 -3.76 -10.01 -3.63
C PRO A 41 -4.71 -9.29 -4.60
N TRP A 42 -5.73 -8.61 -4.09
CA TRP A 42 -6.72 -7.88 -4.89
C TRP A 42 -6.10 -6.79 -5.77
N ALA A 43 -5.08 -6.12 -5.25
CA ALA A 43 -4.38 -5.09 -6.01
C ALA A 43 -3.75 -5.67 -7.28
N THR A 44 -3.15 -6.85 -7.20
CA THR A 44 -2.61 -7.56 -8.37
C THR A 44 -3.70 -7.94 -9.37
N ILE A 45 -4.87 -8.38 -8.88
CA ILE A 45 -6.03 -8.70 -9.73
C ILE A 45 -6.46 -7.45 -10.54
N ILE A 46 -6.51 -6.28 -9.90
CA ILE A 46 -6.87 -5.03 -10.56
C ILE A 46 -5.81 -4.59 -11.57
N ASP A 47 -4.55 -4.51 -11.17
CA ASP A 47 -3.47 -3.98 -12.00
C ASP A 47 -3.15 -4.86 -13.21
N LYS A 48 -3.20 -6.16 -13.04
CA LYS A 48 -2.99 -7.13 -14.13
C LYS A 48 -4.27 -7.43 -14.91
N LYS A 49 -5.38 -6.76 -14.59
CA LYS A 49 -6.67 -6.87 -15.31
C LYS A 49 -7.15 -8.32 -15.44
N TYR A 50 -7.05 -9.10 -14.36
CA TYR A 50 -7.56 -10.47 -14.35
C TYR A 50 -9.07 -10.49 -14.68
N ASN A 51 -9.50 -11.56 -15.36
CA ASN A 51 -10.91 -11.77 -15.65
C ASN A 51 -11.66 -12.10 -14.34
N LEU A 52 -12.55 -11.22 -13.92
CA LEU A 52 -13.27 -11.34 -12.64
C LEU A 52 -14.20 -12.56 -12.60
N ASN A 53 -14.71 -13.06 -13.74
CA ASN A 53 -15.51 -14.29 -13.77
C ASN A 53 -14.65 -15.52 -13.46
N VAL A 54 -13.40 -15.55 -13.91
CA VAL A 54 -12.46 -16.63 -13.56
C VAL A 54 -12.16 -16.60 -12.06
N ILE A 55 -11.91 -15.40 -11.52
CA ILE A 55 -11.70 -15.20 -10.08
C ILE A 55 -12.93 -15.66 -9.29
N PHE A 56 -14.13 -15.23 -9.67
CA PHE A 56 -15.37 -15.63 -9.02
C PHE A 56 -15.54 -17.15 -9.03
N ASN A 57 -15.39 -17.81 -10.20
CA ASN A 57 -15.58 -19.25 -10.33
C ASN A 57 -14.60 -20.06 -9.47
N LEU A 58 -13.39 -19.54 -9.26
CA LEU A 58 -12.42 -20.17 -8.38
C LEU A 58 -12.75 -19.96 -6.90
N LEU A 59 -13.16 -18.72 -6.52
CA LEU A 59 -13.38 -18.39 -5.12
C LEU A 59 -14.70 -18.91 -4.57
N LYS A 60 -15.75 -18.99 -5.41
CA LYS A 60 -17.09 -19.42 -4.97
C LYS A 60 -17.15 -20.81 -4.36
N VAL A 61 -16.19 -21.68 -4.66
CA VAL A 61 -16.15 -23.06 -4.10
C VAL A 61 -15.75 -23.07 -2.61
N PHE A 62 -15.14 -21.99 -2.13
CA PHE A 62 -14.73 -21.80 -0.74
C PHE A 62 -15.74 -20.98 0.06
N VAL A 63 -16.68 -20.31 -0.62
CA VAL A 63 -17.67 -19.42 0.00
C VAL A 63 -18.92 -20.19 0.36
N LYS A 64 -19.39 -20.07 1.61
CA LYS A 64 -20.65 -20.63 2.08
C LYS A 64 -21.75 -19.59 1.97
N ASN A 65 -22.96 -20.03 1.59
CA ASN A 65 -24.10 -19.13 1.40
C ASN A 65 -24.62 -18.52 2.72
N ASP A 66 -24.40 -19.20 3.83
CA ASP A 66 -24.82 -18.83 5.19
C ASP A 66 -23.75 -18.04 5.98
N MET A 67 -22.65 -17.69 5.35
CA MET A 67 -21.54 -16.98 6.00
C MET A 67 -21.26 -15.65 5.31
N PHE A 68 -21.02 -14.61 6.12
CA PHE A 68 -20.56 -13.32 5.66
C PHE A 68 -19.05 -13.18 5.84
N TYR A 69 -18.41 -12.66 4.83
CA TYR A 69 -16.95 -12.54 4.76
C TYR A 69 -16.49 -11.09 4.81
N TYR A 70 -15.22 -10.91 5.15
CA TYR A 70 -14.54 -9.64 5.02
C TYR A 70 -13.18 -9.81 4.33
N THR A 71 -12.66 -8.71 3.79
CA THR A 71 -11.37 -8.68 3.11
C THR A 71 -10.67 -7.33 3.31
N CYS A 72 -9.41 -7.26 2.87
CA CYS A 72 -8.66 -6.02 2.75
C CYS A 72 -8.26 -5.80 1.28
N CYS A 73 -8.50 -4.61 0.75
CA CYS A 73 -8.05 -4.22 -0.58
C CYS A 73 -7.31 -2.89 -0.55
N GLN A 74 -6.01 -2.93 -0.86
CA GLN A 74 -5.13 -1.76 -0.82
C GLN A 74 -5.16 -0.91 -2.08
N HIS A 75 -5.82 -1.36 -3.14
CA HIS A 75 -5.80 -0.65 -4.41
C HIS A 75 -6.77 0.53 -4.43
N ILE A 76 -6.35 1.67 -4.98
CA ILE A 76 -7.17 2.89 -5.09
C ILE A 76 -8.49 2.65 -5.86
N SER A 77 -8.49 1.74 -6.83
CA SER A 77 -9.66 1.36 -7.63
C SER A 77 -10.45 0.19 -7.05
N PHE A 78 -10.38 -0.10 -5.73
CA PHE A 78 -11.08 -1.23 -5.10
C PHE A 78 -12.59 -1.28 -5.40
N ARG A 79 -13.21 -0.10 -5.66
CA ARG A 79 -14.63 0.00 -6.02
C ARG A 79 -15.00 -0.81 -7.27
N LYS A 80 -14.04 -1.11 -8.15
CA LYS A 80 -14.24 -1.98 -9.33
C LYS A 80 -14.55 -3.42 -8.94
N LEU A 81 -14.16 -3.84 -7.72
CA LEU A 81 -14.38 -5.19 -7.22
C LEU A 81 -15.68 -5.35 -6.41
N LEU A 82 -16.40 -4.28 -6.11
CA LEU A 82 -17.63 -4.37 -5.29
C LEU A 82 -18.66 -5.38 -5.81
N PRO A 83 -18.94 -5.47 -7.13
CA PRO A 83 -19.84 -6.51 -7.64
C PRO A 83 -19.34 -7.94 -7.36
N LEU A 84 -18.03 -8.17 -7.48
CA LEU A 84 -17.40 -9.43 -7.16
C LEU A 84 -17.47 -9.72 -5.65
N PHE A 85 -17.19 -8.73 -4.82
CA PHE A 85 -17.25 -8.85 -3.37
C PHE A 85 -18.67 -9.26 -2.93
N LYS A 86 -19.69 -8.57 -3.43
CA LYS A 86 -21.10 -8.90 -3.16
C LYS A 86 -21.43 -10.33 -3.58
N ALA A 87 -21.01 -10.76 -4.78
CA ALA A 87 -21.24 -12.11 -5.29
C ALA A 87 -20.54 -13.21 -4.47
N LEU A 88 -19.50 -12.87 -3.71
CA LEU A 88 -18.75 -13.75 -2.81
C LEU A 88 -19.19 -13.62 -1.34
N ASN A 89 -20.32 -12.98 -1.03
CA ASN A 89 -20.77 -12.68 0.33
C ASN A 89 -19.72 -11.91 1.18
N ILE A 90 -18.84 -11.15 0.52
CA ILE A 90 -17.92 -10.23 1.19
C ILE A 90 -18.71 -8.95 1.49
N VAL A 91 -19.16 -8.82 2.72
CA VAL A 91 -19.98 -7.70 3.19
C VAL A 91 -19.18 -6.57 3.82
N THR A 92 -17.89 -6.80 4.05
CA THR A 92 -16.99 -5.81 4.66
C THR A 92 -15.64 -5.76 3.94
N VAL A 93 -15.21 -4.55 3.59
CA VAL A 93 -13.92 -4.30 2.96
C VAL A 93 -13.14 -3.27 3.79
N TYR A 94 -11.93 -3.63 4.19
CA TYR A 94 -10.96 -2.72 4.76
C TYR A 94 -10.11 -2.13 3.63
N THR A 95 -9.97 -0.80 3.61
CA THR A 95 -9.20 -0.13 2.55
C THR A 95 -8.54 1.15 3.06
N PRO A 96 -7.29 1.45 2.64
CA PRO A 96 -6.67 2.72 2.93
C PRO A 96 -7.24 3.90 2.12
N HIS A 97 -8.18 3.63 1.22
CA HIS A 97 -8.77 4.61 0.30
C HIS A 97 -10.25 4.90 0.57
N LYS A 98 -10.68 4.72 1.82
CA LYS A 98 -12.02 5.13 2.25
C LYS A 98 -12.17 6.64 2.16
N ILE A 99 -13.28 7.10 1.60
CA ILE A 99 -13.66 8.52 1.58
C ILE A 99 -14.58 8.80 2.77
N LYS A 100 -14.44 9.98 3.39
CA LYS A 100 -15.31 10.42 4.48
C LYS A 100 -16.77 10.39 4.02
N GLY A 101 -17.62 9.75 4.79
CA GLY A 101 -19.06 9.58 4.49
C GLY A 101 -19.40 8.33 3.68
N GLU A 102 -18.46 7.69 2.99
CA GLU A 102 -18.69 6.42 2.28
C GLU A 102 -18.59 5.23 3.25
N ASN A 103 -19.60 4.99 4.03
CA ASN A 103 -19.61 3.88 5.00
C ASN A 103 -20.14 2.57 4.39
N CYS A 104 -20.97 2.66 3.36
CA CYS A 104 -21.53 1.51 2.66
C CYS A 104 -21.63 1.82 1.15
N LEU A 105 -21.15 0.91 0.30
CA LEU A 105 -21.22 1.00 -1.15
C LEU A 105 -21.74 -0.33 -1.71
N GLN A 106 -22.87 -0.29 -2.45
CA GLN A 106 -23.48 -1.49 -3.04
C GLN A 106 -23.71 -2.63 -2.01
N ASP A 107 -24.17 -2.29 -0.81
CA ASP A 107 -24.37 -3.19 0.34
C ASP A 107 -23.08 -3.78 0.94
N VAL A 108 -21.91 -3.26 0.57
CA VAL A 108 -20.63 -3.61 1.19
C VAL A 108 -20.22 -2.50 2.15
N GLN A 109 -19.97 -2.85 3.42
CA GLN A 109 -19.46 -1.93 4.44
C GLN A 109 -17.99 -1.60 4.18
N ILE A 110 -17.65 -0.32 4.23
CA ILE A 110 -16.29 0.16 3.96
C ILE A 110 -15.66 0.68 5.24
N TYR A 111 -14.57 0.04 5.67
CA TYR A 111 -13.80 0.44 6.83
C TYR A 111 -12.41 0.95 6.43
N PRO A 112 -11.89 1.96 7.13
CA PRO A 112 -10.53 2.42 6.88
C PRO A 112 -9.51 1.43 7.45
N CYS A 113 -8.37 1.32 6.78
CA CYS A 113 -7.16 0.73 7.34
C CYS A 113 -5.95 1.58 6.95
N PRO A 114 -4.80 1.47 7.66
CA PRO A 114 -3.60 2.20 7.30
C PRO A 114 -2.98 1.69 5.99
N LEU A 115 -2.17 2.53 5.33
CA LEU A 115 -1.07 2.05 4.52
C LEU A 115 0.08 1.77 5.48
N TYR A 116 0.51 0.52 5.58
CA TYR A 116 1.61 0.18 6.48
C TYR A 116 2.89 0.90 6.06
N ALA A 117 3.62 1.41 7.06
CA ALA A 117 4.88 2.13 6.90
C ALA A 117 6.00 1.16 6.49
N VAL A 118 6.11 0.82 5.22
CA VAL A 118 6.98 -0.24 4.72
C VAL A 118 8.43 -0.09 5.16
N ASN A 119 8.97 1.13 5.16
CA ASN A 119 10.36 1.36 5.58
C ASN A 119 10.58 1.15 7.08
N TYR A 120 9.52 1.18 7.89
CA TYR A 120 9.56 0.88 9.31
C TYR A 120 9.22 -0.59 9.60
N GLU A 121 8.20 -1.13 8.95
CA GLU A 121 7.67 -2.47 9.20
C GLU A 121 8.50 -3.61 8.59
N ASP A 122 9.20 -3.33 7.48
CA ASP A 122 10.00 -4.33 6.77
C ASP A 122 11.41 -4.40 7.35
N ASN A 123 11.76 -5.53 7.96
CA ASN A 123 13.06 -5.77 8.59
C ASN A 123 14.25 -5.62 7.64
N THR A 124 14.04 -5.74 6.34
CA THR A 124 15.09 -5.54 5.32
C THR A 124 15.34 -4.06 5.03
N ARG A 125 14.45 -3.16 5.47
CA ARG A 125 14.48 -1.73 5.16
C ARG A 125 14.66 -0.83 6.39
N ASN A 126 14.44 -1.33 7.59
CA ASN A 126 14.35 -0.53 8.81
C ASN A 126 15.66 -0.35 9.60
N GLU A 127 16.80 -0.75 9.04
CA GLU A 127 18.09 -0.69 9.71
C GLU A 127 18.40 0.68 10.33
N THR A 128 18.09 1.77 9.60
CA THR A 128 18.30 3.14 10.06
C THR A 128 17.49 3.50 11.32
N PHE A 129 16.42 2.76 11.61
CA PHE A 129 15.52 3.05 12.73
C PHE A 129 15.80 2.19 13.98
N LYS A 130 16.70 1.21 13.86
CA LYS A 130 17.06 0.37 15.00
C LYS A 130 17.76 1.17 16.10
N ASP A 131 17.40 0.89 17.33
CA ASP A 131 17.99 1.47 18.53
C ASP A 131 17.91 3.01 18.62
N ILE A 132 16.98 3.63 17.87
CA ILE A 132 16.75 5.07 17.89
C ILE A 132 15.70 5.44 18.94
N ASP A 133 16.06 6.35 19.83
CA ASP A 133 15.09 7.06 20.67
C ASP A 133 14.50 8.25 19.90
N PHE A 134 13.38 8.03 19.23
CA PHE A 134 12.73 9.03 18.38
C PHE A 134 12.31 10.32 19.09
N LEU A 135 12.18 10.28 20.43
CA LEU A 135 11.77 11.44 21.22
C LEU A 135 12.94 12.37 21.54
N ASN A 136 14.17 11.83 21.60
CA ASN A 136 15.34 12.57 22.05
C ASN A 136 16.39 12.79 20.95
N ILE A 137 16.08 12.52 19.69
CA ILE A 137 17.00 12.81 18.57
C ILE A 137 16.96 14.28 18.16
N GLU A 138 18.12 14.80 17.78
CA GLU A 138 18.20 16.12 17.16
C GLU A 138 17.68 16.06 15.70
N ARG A 139 16.79 17.02 15.33
CA ARG A 139 16.20 17.12 14.00
C ARG A 139 16.55 18.49 13.39
N PRO A 140 17.68 18.60 12.69
CA PRO A 140 18.18 19.88 12.16
C PRO A 140 17.33 20.43 11.01
N ILE A 141 16.64 19.56 10.27
CA ILE A 141 15.80 19.96 9.13
C ILE A 141 14.42 20.36 9.63
N LEU A 142 13.98 21.59 9.33
CA LEU A 142 12.67 22.07 9.74
C LEU A 142 11.55 21.21 9.10
N TYR A 143 11.58 21.05 7.78
CA TYR A 143 10.73 20.10 7.11
C TYR A 143 11.38 19.55 5.84
N SER A 144 10.93 18.35 5.44
CA SER A 144 11.44 17.72 4.24
C SER A 144 10.33 17.28 3.28
N PHE A 145 10.66 17.27 2.00
CA PHE A 145 9.91 16.61 0.95
C PHE A 145 10.86 16.11 -0.13
N GLN A 146 10.87 14.82 -0.37
CA GLN A 146 11.56 14.21 -1.50
C GLN A 146 10.56 13.39 -2.29
N GLY A 147 10.38 13.65 -3.58
CA GLY A 147 9.39 12.91 -4.36
C GLY A 147 9.36 13.28 -5.82
N ALA A 148 8.56 12.55 -6.58
CA ALA A 148 8.28 12.79 -7.99
C ALA A 148 6.98 13.58 -8.18
N TYR A 149 6.83 14.17 -9.35
CA TYR A 149 5.59 14.75 -9.82
C TYR A 149 5.42 14.51 -11.32
N ASN A 150 4.25 14.00 -11.69
CA ASN A 150 3.81 13.87 -13.08
C ASN A 150 2.34 14.31 -13.17
N PRO A 151 2.01 15.32 -13.98
CA PRO A 151 0.65 15.88 -14.05
C PRO A 151 -0.41 14.87 -14.52
N ASN A 152 0.00 13.82 -15.25
CA ASN A 152 -0.91 12.82 -15.79
C ASN A 152 -1.31 11.74 -14.76
N TRP A 153 -0.56 11.59 -13.66
CA TRP A 153 -0.71 10.47 -12.72
C TRP A 153 -1.04 10.90 -11.30
N TYR A 154 -0.87 12.18 -10.98
CA TYR A 154 -1.08 12.69 -9.64
C TYR A 154 -2.44 13.40 -9.54
N LEU A 155 -3.14 13.20 -8.43
CA LEU A 155 -4.49 13.74 -8.19
C LEU A 155 -4.55 15.27 -8.25
N THR A 156 -3.49 15.94 -7.83
CA THR A 156 -3.44 17.40 -7.72
C THR A 156 -2.08 17.93 -8.12
N ASN A 157 -1.99 19.23 -8.34
CA ASN A 157 -0.73 19.93 -8.62
C ASN A 157 0.03 20.36 -7.33
N ILE A 158 -0.37 19.90 -6.16
CA ILE A 158 0.24 20.32 -4.88
C ILE A 158 1.74 20.08 -4.85
N ARG A 159 2.21 18.96 -5.41
CA ARG A 159 3.65 18.64 -5.47
C ARG A 159 4.41 19.61 -6.36
N LYS A 160 3.84 20.01 -7.51
CA LYS A 160 4.39 21.05 -8.36
C LYS A 160 4.55 22.35 -7.58
N ARG A 161 3.49 22.77 -6.89
CA ARG A 161 3.52 23.99 -6.06
C ARG A 161 4.60 23.93 -4.96
N ILE A 162 4.75 22.77 -4.30
CA ILE A 162 5.81 22.56 -3.31
C ILE A 162 7.19 22.78 -3.96
N PHE A 163 7.45 22.20 -5.14
CA PHE A 163 8.75 22.33 -5.81
C PHE A 163 9.03 23.76 -6.33
N GLU A 164 8.00 24.51 -6.68
CA GLU A 164 8.12 25.87 -7.21
C GLU A 164 8.14 26.96 -6.11
N THR A 165 7.78 26.60 -4.89
CA THR A 165 7.78 27.55 -3.76
C THR A 165 9.22 27.76 -3.24
N LYS A 166 9.55 28.98 -2.84
CA LYS A 166 10.81 29.27 -2.13
C LYS A 166 10.71 28.73 -0.70
N HIS A 167 11.68 27.93 -0.30
CA HIS A 167 11.78 27.34 1.03
C HIS A 167 12.87 28.00 1.88
N PRO A 168 12.77 27.99 3.22
CA PRO A 168 13.85 28.36 4.12
C PRO A 168 15.09 27.47 3.92
N GLU A 169 16.27 28.00 4.27
CA GLU A 169 17.55 27.29 4.08
C GLU A 169 17.65 25.97 4.87
N ASN A 170 16.98 25.91 6.03
CA ASN A 170 16.95 24.72 6.88
C ASN A 170 15.87 23.70 6.48
N CYS A 171 15.35 23.78 5.27
CA CYS A 171 14.41 22.83 4.71
C CYS A 171 15.05 21.98 3.61
N TYR A 172 14.52 20.77 3.41
CA TYR A 172 14.97 19.90 2.34
C TYR A 172 13.80 19.57 1.41
N VAL A 173 13.79 20.18 0.22
CA VAL A 173 12.77 19.88 -0.81
C VAL A 173 13.47 19.50 -2.11
N LYS A 174 13.21 18.26 -2.57
CA LYS A 174 13.90 17.72 -3.75
C LYS A 174 12.95 16.99 -4.68
N HIS A 175 12.92 17.41 -5.94
CA HIS A 175 12.34 16.64 -7.03
C HIS A 175 13.30 15.53 -7.46
N ILE A 176 12.86 14.26 -7.48
CA ILE A 176 13.70 13.09 -7.79
C ILE A 176 13.37 12.45 -9.15
N GLY A 177 12.68 13.17 -10.04
CA GLY A 177 12.27 12.66 -11.34
C GLY A 177 11.09 11.69 -11.20
N ASP A 178 11.30 10.42 -11.53
CA ASP A 178 10.26 9.40 -11.53
C ASP A 178 10.08 8.75 -10.15
N TRP A 179 8.92 8.12 -9.98
CA TRP A 179 8.70 7.27 -8.83
C TRP A 179 9.63 6.05 -8.89
N HIS A 180 10.49 5.88 -7.91
CA HIS A 180 11.57 4.88 -7.95
C HIS A 180 11.08 3.42 -7.99
N PHE A 181 9.85 3.15 -7.57
CA PHE A 181 9.24 1.83 -7.68
C PHE A 181 8.51 1.58 -9.02
N GLU A 182 8.42 2.55 -9.91
CA GLU A 182 7.66 2.42 -11.16
C GLU A 182 8.13 1.23 -12.00
N LYS A 183 9.44 1.13 -12.20
CA LYS A 183 10.05 0.02 -12.95
C LYS A 183 9.91 -1.33 -12.27
N VAL A 184 9.72 -1.31 -10.96
CA VAL A 184 9.64 -2.48 -10.10
C VAL A 184 8.21 -2.99 -10.04
N VAL A 185 7.24 -2.14 -9.68
CA VAL A 185 5.82 -2.49 -9.52
C VAL A 185 5.19 -2.94 -10.83
N TYR A 186 5.58 -2.34 -11.95
CA TYR A 186 5.03 -2.66 -13.27
C TYR A 186 5.94 -3.55 -14.12
N SER A 187 7.02 -4.07 -13.56
CA SER A 187 7.92 -4.96 -14.30
C SER A 187 7.28 -6.33 -14.59
N SER A 188 7.73 -6.98 -15.68
CA SER A 188 7.36 -8.36 -15.98
C SER A 188 7.82 -9.35 -14.89
N LYS A 189 8.89 -9.02 -14.17
CA LYS A 189 9.41 -9.84 -13.06
C LYS A 189 8.39 -10.05 -11.94
N GLN A 190 7.49 -9.08 -11.67
CA GLN A 190 6.39 -9.29 -10.72
C GLN A 190 5.37 -10.33 -11.21
N ASN A 191 5.26 -10.57 -12.51
CA ASN A 191 4.40 -11.62 -13.04
C ASN A 191 4.90 -13.02 -12.69
N ASP A 192 6.18 -13.19 -12.41
CA ASP A 192 6.85 -14.47 -12.17
C ASP A 192 7.02 -14.80 -10.68
N LYS A 193 6.18 -14.25 -9.80
CA LYS A 193 6.29 -14.40 -8.33
C LYS A 193 7.59 -13.83 -7.74
N TYR A 194 8.25 -12.93 -8.44
CA TYR A 194 9.45 -12.32 -7.94
C TYR A 194 9.06 -11.41 -6.76
N GLU A 195 9.34 -11.85 -5.56
CA GLU A 195 9.38 -10.96 -4.42
C GLU A 195 10.54 -10.00 -4.68
N LEU A 196 10.23 -8.71 -4.80
CA LEU A 196 11.24 -7.68 -5.00
C LEU A 196 12.00 -7.46 -3.70
N ASN A 197 12.71 -8.48 -3.32
CA ASN A 197 13.73 -8.41 -2.32
C ASN A 197 14.95 -7.82 -3.02
N GLU A 198 15.07 -6.48 -2.94
CA GLU A 198 16.32 -5.75 -2.99
C GLU A 198 17.23 -5.94 -4.21
N THR A 199 17.26 -4.94 -5.03
CA THR A 199 18.53 -4.59 -5.67
C THR A 199 19.34 -3.75 -4.68
N ASP A 200 20.63 -3.99 -4.52
CA ASP A 200 21.55 -3.25 -3.61
C ASP A 200 21.43 -1.72 -3.71
N GLY A 201 21.10 -1.20 -4.90
CA GLY A 201 20.87 0.23 -5.11
C GLY A 201 19.60 0.77 -4.47
N ASP A 202 18.62 -0.08 -4.18
CA ASP A 202 17.34 0.31 -3.57
C ASP A 202 17.48 0.46 -2.06
N ASN A 203 18.33 -0.36 -1.43
CA ASN A 203 18.61 -0.26 0.00
C ASN A 203 19.32 1.07 0.35
N THR A 204 20.32 1.47 -0.41
CA THR A 204 21.01 2.75 -0.20
C THR A 204 20.06 3.95 -0.32
N ARG A 205 19.12 3.93 -1.26
CA ARG A 205 18.11 4.99 -1.40
C ARG A 205 17.13 4.99 -0.23
N THR A 206 16.72 3.81 0.22
CA THR A 206 15.86 3.63 1.39
C THR A 206 16.53 4.18 2.65
N GLN A 207 17.77 3.82 2.92
CA GLN A 207 18.50 4.29 4.09
C GLN A 207 18.67 5.82 4.07
N LYS A 208 18.97 6.43 2.92
CA LYS A 208 19.03 7.88 2.77
C LYS A 208 17.68 8.55 3.03
N TYR A 209 16.59 7.95 2.58
CA TYR A 209 15.25 8.46 2.82
C TYR A 209 14.85 8.31 4.29
N ASN A 210 15.15 7.17 4.91
CA ASN A 210 14.90 6.94 6.34
C ASN A 210 15.67 7.94 7.20
N LYS A 211 16.94 8.20 6.86
CA LYS A 211 17.73 9.23 7.53
C LYS A 211 17.09 10.61 7.37
N LEU A 212 16.59 10.94 6.19
CA LEU A 212 15.91 12.22 5.97
C LEU A 212 14.67 12.35 6.86
N LEU A 213 13.91 11.27 7.08
CA LEU A 213 12.79 11.26 8.02
C LEU A 213 13.26 11.54 9.45
N LEU A 214 14.33 10.89 9.90
CA LEU A 214 14.91 11.10 11.23
C LEU A 214 15.40 12.53 11.44
N ASP A 215 16.07 13.09 10.45
CA ASP A 215 16.66 14.43 10.52
C ASP A 215 15.59 15.56 10.43
N SER A 216 14.33 15.23 10.11
CA SER A 216 13.27 16.20 9.85
C SER A 216 12.31 16.35 11.02
N ARG A 217 12.02 17.59 11.44
CA ARG A 217 10.98 17.89 12.44
C ARG A 217 9.59 17.65 11.88
N TYR A 218 9.38 17.95 10.60
CA TYR A 218 8.14 17.74 9.88
C TYR A 218 8.41 17.11 8.52
N THR A 219 7.49 16.28 8.05
CA THR A 219 7.54 15.71 6.71
C THR A 219 6.30 16.13 5.92
N LEU A 220 6.49 16.76 4.76
CA LEU A 220 5.36 17.08 3.89
C LEU A 220 4.85 15.81 3.21
N CYS A 221 3.58 15.50 3.40
CA CYS A 221 2.93 14.29 2.89
C CYS A 221 1.82 14.59 1.87
N PRO A 222 2.13 15.27 0.76
CA PRO A 222 1.13 15.58 -0.26
C PRO A 222 0.59 14.30 -0.91
N SER A 223 -0.67 14.36 -1.39
CA SER A 223 -1.26 13.28 -2.18
C SER A 223 -0.36 12.88 -3.35
N GLY A 224 -0.42 11.60 -3.71
CA GLY A 224 0.18 11.05 -4.91
C GLY A 224 -0.87 10.77 -5.98
N SER A 225 -0.80 9.58 -6.58
CA SER A 225 -1.86 9.05 -7.45
C SER A 225 -3.14 8.74 -6.67
N GLY A 226 -3.03 8.55 -5.36
CA GLY A 226 -4.12 8.39 -4.40
C GLY A 226 -4.14 9.49 -3.34
N PRO A 227 -5.27 9.64 -2.61
CA PRO A 227 -5.39 10.63 -1.53
C PRO A 227 -4.53 10.27 -0.33
N ASN A 228 -4.29 8.99 -0.09
CA ASN A 228 -3.46 8.47 0.99
C ASN A 228 -2.03 8.21 0.47
N SER A 229 -1.03 8.46 1.29
CA SER A 229 0.39 8.30 0.94
C SER A 229 1.10 7.45 2.00
N ILE A 230 1.89 6.47 1.58
CA ILE A 230 2.76 5.69 2.48
C ILE A 230 3.64 6.61 3.32
N ARG A 231 4.17 7.68 2.74
CA ARG A 231 5.00 8.67 3.43
C ARG A 231 4.35 9.23 4.71
N PHE A 232 3.04 9.43 4.71
CA PHE A 232 2.34 9.90 5.90
C PHE A 232 2.49 8.90 7.06
N TRP A 233 2.34 7.62 6.77
CA TRP A 233 2.47 6.56 7.76
C TRP A 233 3.92 6.33 8.18
N GLU A 234 4.87 6.44 7.24
CA GLU A 234 6.31 6.38 7.54
C GLU A 234 6.75 7.55 8.44
N ALA A 235 6.24 8.76 8.18
CA ALA A 235 6.52 9.92 9.00
C ALA A 235 5.89 9.85 10.41
N LEU A 236 4.76 9.14 10.56
CA LEU A 236 4.14 8.92 11.87
C LEU A 236 4.83 7.82 12.69
N ALA A 237 5.58 6.93 12.04
CA ALA A 237 6.25 5.81 12.68
C ALA A 237 7.60 6.23 13.32
N VAL A 238 8.14 7.40 12.97
CA VAL A 238 9.44 7.93 13.40
C VAL A 238 9.31 9.35 13.92
#